data_dd1d5e047b76ee01161b7202153f94f6
#
_entry.id   dd1d5e047b76ee01161b7202153f94f6
#
_cell.length_a   1.000
_cell.length_b   1.000
_cell.length_c   1.000
_cell.angle_alpha   90.00
_cell.angle_beta   90.00
_cell.angle_gamma   90.00
#
_symmetry.space_group_name_H-M   'P 1'
#
loop_
_entity.id
_entity.type
_entity.pdbx_description
1 polymer ?
#
loop_
_entity_poly.entity_id
_entity_poly.type
_entity_poly.pdbx_seq_one_letter_code
_entity_poly.pdbx_strand_id
1 'polypeptide(L)'
;MVKGKKLDETGETKKLSIRGKVNDMYSVYAIPLEYLYYNDQNGRINTAYKKYSSTNGLLSPEPGDSEYNMIFEKFIYESNEKAMKETKQSILDKLQQEPGVVLPDGRVIDGNRRLTALRMIARENNEDRRFNAIILPLYVKSKYDEKIIKELELDLQLGREERVNYDPIDRIFDVYNTIEVEKLMTIDEYLSLIHISEPTRPY
;
A
#
# COMPACT_ATOMS: atom_id res chain seq x y z
N MET A 1 15.76 -5.08 -5.91
CA MET A 1 14.71 -5.97 -6.41
C MET A 1 14.50 -7.10 -5.42
N VAL A 2 13.26 -7.27 -4.94
CA VAL A 2 12.90 -8.41 -4.08
C VAL A 2 13.05 -9.73 -4.85
N LYS A 3 12.75 -9.71 -6.15
CA LYS A 3 12.96 -10.87 -7.05
C LYS A 3 14.46 -11.09 -7.31
N GLY A 4 14.94 -12.29 -6.99
CA GLY A 4 16.34 -12.69 -7.16
C GLY A 4 17.13 -12.73 -5.86
N LYS A 5 16.57 -12.26 -4.73
CA LYS A 5 17.12 -12.46 -3.40
C LYS A 5 16.44 -13.66 -2.75
N LYS A 6 17.20 -14.45 -2.01
CA LYS A 6 16.64 -15.56 -1.21
C LYS A 6 15.87 -14.92 -0.07
N LEU A 7 14.53 -14.96 -0.15
CA LEU A 7 13.62 -14.52 0.89
C LEU A 7 13.19 -15.71 1.73
N ASP A 8 12.96 -15.47 3.01
CA ASP A 8 12.47 -16.50 3.91
C ASP A 8 10.93 -16.59 3.79
N GLU A 9 10.41 -17.75 3.42
CA GLU A 9 8.99 -18.03 3.49
C GLU A 9 8.57 -18.21 4.95
N THR A 10 7.44 -17.60 5.32
CA THR A 10 6.91 -17.72 6.69
C THR A 10 6.17 -19.05 6.93
N GLY A 11 5.87 -19.78 5.86
CA GLY A 11 4.98 -20.95 5.89
C GLY A 11 3.49 -20.60 5.83
N GLU A 12 3.15 -19.32 5.90
CA GLU A 12 1.78 -18.84 5.76
C GLU A 12 1.41 -18.64 4.30
N THR A 13 0.12 -18.75 4.00
CA THR A 13 -0.44 -18.40 2.71
C THR A 13 -1.59 -17.42 2.88
N LYS A 14 -1.76 -16.53 1.90
CA LYS A 14 -2.87 -15.60 1.85
C LYS A 14 -3.62 -15.72 0.54
N LYS A 15 -4.94 -15.86 0.65
CA LYS A 15 -5.82 -15.80 -0.52
C LYS A 15 -6.02 -14.35 -0.92
N LEU A 16 -5.80 -14.07 -2.20
CA LEU A 16 -6.05 -12.76 -2.78
C LEU A 16 -6.86 -12.93 -4.07
N SER A 17 -7.97 -12.21 -4.16
CA SER A 17 -8.74 -12.05 -5.40
C SER A 17 -8.22 -10.82 -6.14
N ILE A 18 -7.78 -11.02 -7.37
CA ILE A 18 -7.49 -9.92 -8.29
C ILE A 18 -8.56 -9.95 -9.36
N ARG A 19 -9.24 -8.82 -9.60
CA ARG A 19 -10.32 -8.73 -10.58
C ARG A 19 -9.86 -9.28 -11.94
N GLY A 20 -10.63 -10.22 -12.50
CA GLY A 20 -10.28 -10.89 -13.77
C GLY A 20 -9.21 -11.97 -13.69
N LYS A 21 -8.68 -12.26 -12.51
CA LYS A 21 -7.80 -13.41 -12.24
C LYS A 21 -8.45 -14.33 -11.21
N VAL A 22 -8.11 -15.62 -11.31
CA VAL A 22 -8.61 -16.64 -10.36
C VAL A 22 -8.13 -16.28 -8.95
N ASN A 23 -8.96 -16.59 -7.95
CA ASN A 23 -8.58 -16.54 -6.53
C ASN A 23 -7.38 -17.44 -6.26
N ASP A 24 -6.19 -16.88 -6.19
CA ASP A 24 -4.97 -17.64 -5.94
C ASP A 24 -4.52 -17.54 -4.49
N MET A 25 -3.88 -18.60 -4.03
CA MET A 25 -3.17 -18.63 -2.77
C MET A 25 -1.72 -18.20 -3.01
N TYR A 26 -1.26 -17.21 -2.28
CA TYR A 26 0.09 -16.68 -2.37
C TYR A 26 0.87 -17.01 -1.11
N SER A 27 2.13 -17.46 -1.25
CA SER A 27 3.05 -17.61 -0.12
C SER A 27 3.37 -16.24 0.48
N VAL A 28 3.48 -16.20 1.81
CA VAL A 28 3.89 -15.02 2.57
C VAL A 28 5.39 -15.09 2.83
N TYR A 29 6.08 -14.01 2.55
CA TYR A 29 7.53 -13.85 2.73
C TYR A 29 7.84 -12.82 3.80
N ALA A 30 8.86 -13.09 4.62
CA ALA A 30 9.43 -12.14 5.55
C ALA A 30 10.49 -11.30 4.82
N ILE A 31 10.14 -10.08 4.42
CA ILE A 31 10.94 -9.21 3.56
C ILE A 31 11.70 -8.19 4.40
N PRO A 32 13.04 -8.08 4.26
CA PRO A 32 13.82 -7.03 4.90
C PRO A 32 13.32 -5.63 4.51
N LEU A 33 13.24 -4.72 5.49
CA LEU A 33 12.63 -3.40 5.30
C LEU A 33 13.38 -2.53 4.28
N GLU A 34 14.68 -2.75 4.11
CA GLU A 34 15.51 -2.02 3.15
C GLU A 34 15.20 -2.36 1.68
N TYR A 35 14.51 -3.46 1.40
CA TYR A 35 14.11 -3.81 0.03
C TYR A 35 12.79 -3.20 -0.40
N LEU A 36 12.11 -2.53 0.53
CA LEU A 36 10.78 -2.01 0.33
C LEU A 36 10.80 -0.49 0.13
N TYR A 37 9.83 0.00 -0.62
CA TYR A 37 9.56 1.43 -0.74
C TYR A 37 8.06 1.69 -0.87
N TYR A 38 7.66 2.91 -0.51
CA TYR A 38 6.26 3.31 -0.54
C TYR A 38 5.77 3.53 -1.97
N ASN A 39 4.49 3.27 -2.19
CA ASN A 39 3.82 3.62 -3.43
C ASN A 39 3.45 5.11 -3.42
N ASP A 40 3.99 5.87 -4.35
CA ASP A 40 3.73 7.30 -4.53
C ASP A 40 2.30 7.61 -4.99
N GLN A 41 1.62 6.62 -5.57
CA GLN A 41 0.21 6.70 -5.97
C GLN A 41 -0.77 6.33 -4.84
N ASN A 42 -0.28 6.19 -3.60
CA ASN A 42 -1.12 5.85 -2.46
C ASN A 42 -2.14 6.95 -2.15
N GLY A 43 -3.44 6.64 -2.29
CA GLY A 43 -4.54 7.58 -2.10
C GLY A 43 -4.55 8.30 -0.75
N ARG A 44 -3.99 7.69 0.32
CA ARG A 44 -3.95 8.28 1.67
C ARG A 44 -3.02 9.49 1.81
N ILE A 45 -2.05 9.64 0.90
CA ILE A 45 -1.01 10.65 1.00
C ILE A 45 -0.98 11.58 -0.22
N ASN A 46 -1.93 11.42 -1.12
CA ASN A 46 -1.98 12.18 -2.37
C ASN A 46 -1.91 13.69 -2.15
N THR A 47 -2.68 14.21 -1.18
CA THR A 47 -2.71 15.66 -0.88
C THR A 47 -1.37 16.13 -0.32
N ALA A 48 -0.79 15.39 0.63
CA ALA A 48 0.50 15.72 1.23
C ALA A 48 1.63 15.65 0.20
N TYR A 49 1.65 14.61 -0.63
CA TYR A 49 2.66 14.46 -1.68
C TYR A 49 2.56 15.53 -2.76
N LYS A 50 1.35 15.90 -3.20
CA LYS A 50 1.16 17.01 -4.15
C LYS A 50 1.66 18.34 -3.60
N LYS A 51 1.33 18.64 -2.34
CA LYS A 51 1.83 19.86 -1.69
C LYS A 51 3.36 19.84 -1.62
N TYR A 52 3.96 18.71 -1.29
CA TYR A 52 5.41 18.56 -1.25
C TYR A 52 6.03 18.73 -2.65
N SER A 53 5.51 18.02 -3.65
CA SER A 53 6.06 18.01 -5.01
C SER A 53 5.93 19.35 -5.73
N SER A 54 4.92 20.16 -5.41
CA SER A 54 4.76 21.52 -5.95
C SER A 54 5.90 22.46 -5.55
N THR A 55 6.56 22.20 -4.42
CA THR A 55 7.65 23.04 -3.90
C THR A 55 9.02 22.41 -4.12
N ASN A 56 9.13 21.08 -4.00
CA ASN A 56 10.40 20.37 -3.98
C ASN A 56 10.67 19.53 -5.24
N GLY A 57 9.69 19.47 -6.17
CA GLY A 57 9.75 18.60 -7.35
C GLY A 57 9.24 17.17 -7.07
N LEU A 58 9.13 16.40 -8.15
CA LEU A 58 8.69 15.01 -8.07
C LEU A 58 9.82 14.14 -7.54
N LEU A 59 9.46 13.22 -6.64
CA LEU A 59 10.36 12.17 -6.19
C LEU A 59 10.25 10.97 -7.12
N SER A 60 11.37 10.34 -7.42
CA SER A 60 11.39 9.08 -8.16
C SER A 60 11.45 7.93 -7.15
N PRO A 61 10.47 7.01 -7.16
CA PRO A 61 10.51 5.86 -6.28
C PRO A 61 11.64 4.90 -6.68
N GLU A 62 12.61 4.72 -5.79
CA GLU A 62 13.67 3.74 -5.96
C GLU A 62 13.73 2.77 -4.77
N PRO A 63 13.93 1.45 -5.04
CA PRO A 63 14.13 0.48 -3.97
C PRO A 63 15.35 0.85 -3.11
N GLY A 64 15.14 0.92 -1.78
CA GLY A 64 16.21 1.19 -0.83
C GLY A 64 16.59 2.67 -0.66
N ASP A 65 15.93 3.60 -1.35
CA ASP A 65 16.12 5.03 -1.13
C ASP A 65 15.60 5.42 0.25
N SER A 66 16.53 5.72 1.15
CA SER A 66 16.20 6.06 2.53
C SER A 66 15.55 7.45 2.65
N GLU A 67 15.95 8.40 1.82
CA GLU A 67 15.39 9.77 1.83
C GLU A 67 13.96 9.76 1.32
N TYR A 68 13.71 9.14 0.18
CA TYR A 68 12.37 8.90 -0.34
C TYR A 68 11.47 8.25 0.72
N ASN A 69 11.94 7.16 1.30
CA ASN A 69 11.17 6.42 2.28
C ASN A 69 10.88 7.24 3.55
N MET A 70 11.80 8.05 4.05
CA MET A 70 11.57 8.92 5.22
C MET A 70 10.51 9.98 4.95
N ILE A 71 10.49 10.57 3.75
CA ILE A 71 9.48 11.56 3.36
C ILE A 71 8.09 10.91 3.35
N PHE A 72 7.95 9.74 2.75
CA PHE A 72 6.67 9.03 2.68
C PHE A 72 6.24 8.47 4.05
N GLU A 73 7.15 8.03 4.90
CA GLU A 73 6.85 7.67 6.29
C GLU A 73 6.20 8.84 7.04
N LYS A 74 6.75 10.04 6.87
CA LYS A 74 6.20 11.25 7.49
C LYS A 74 4.76 11.50 7.00
N PHE A 75 4.50 11.43 5.69
CA PHE A 75 3.16 11.61 5.16
C PHE A 75 2.16 10.58 5.72
N ILE A 76 2.55 9.31 5.78
CA ILE A 76 1.70 8.26 6.33
C ILE A 76 1.45 8.45 7.82
N TYR A 77 2.48 8.86 8.58
CA TYR A 77 2.33 9.15 10.00
C TYR A 77 1.36 10.31 10.23
N GLU A 78 1.55 11.42 9.54
CA GLU A 78 0.75 12.64 9.67
C GLU A 78 -0.69 12.47 9.15
N SER A 79 -0.92 11.56 8.20
CA SER A 79 -2.26 11.30 7.67
C SER A 79 -3.26 10.81 8.73
N ASN A 80 -2.79 10.08 9.75
CA ASN A 80 -3.58 9.65 10.90
C ASN A 80 -2.69 9.17 12.04
N GLU A 81 -2.20 10.09 12.86
CA GLU A 81 -1.30 9.79 13.98
C GLU A 81 -1.90 8.81 15.00
N LYS A 82 -3.20 8.92 15.29
CA LYS A 82 -3.87 8.02 16.23
C LYS A 82 -3.80 6.58 15.72
N ALA A 83 -4.22 6.35 14.49
CA ALA A 83 -4.19 5.02 13.90
C ALA A 83 -2.75 4.49 13.72
N MET A 84 -1.76 5.37 13.52
CA MET A 84 -0.35 4.98 13.51
C MET A 84 0.13 4.48 14.86
N LYS A 85 -0.20 5.19 15.95
CA LYS A 85 0.13 4.79 17.33
C LYS A 85 -0.52 3.45 17.68
N GLU A 86 -1.80 3.27 17.34
CA GLU A 86 -2.53 2.02 17.52
C GLU A 86 -1.91 0.86 16.73
N THR A 87 -1.57 1.09 15.45
CA THR A 87 -0.91 0.08 14.61
C THR A 87 0.45 -0.32 15.18
N LYS A 88 1.26 0.66 15.61
CA LYS A 88 2.56 0.41 16.22
C LYS A 88 2.43 -0.41 17.50
N GLN A 89 1.50 -0.03 18.40
CA GLN A 89 1.26 -0.77 19.64
C GLN A 89 0.80 -2.20 19.35
N SER A 90 -0.13 -2.38 18.41
CA SER A 90 -0.60 -3.70 18.02
C SER A 90 0.54 -4.61 17.49
N ILE A 91 1.49 -4.05 16.74
CA ILE A 91 2.66 -4.82 16.24
C ILE A 91 3.62 -5.16 17.39
N LEU A 92 3.79 -4.28 18.36
CA LEU A 92 4.61 -4.57 19.56
C LEU A 92 4.00 -5.70 20.39
N ASP A 93 2.67 -5.70 20.55
CA ASP A 93 1.97 -6.67 21.41
C ASP A 93 1.78 -8.04 20.73
N LYS A 94 1.50 -8.05 19.42
CA LYS A 94 1.00 -9.24 18.71
C LYS A 94 1.80 -9.61 17.46
N LEU A 95 2.87 -8.87 17.15
CA LEU A 95 3.57 -8.92 15.86
C LEU A 95 2.67 -8.52 14.68
N GLN A 96 3.17 -8.64 13.47
CA GLN A 96 2.38 -8.34 12.27
C GLN A 96 1.38 -9.49 12.02
N GLN A 97 0.09 -9.24 12.23
CA GLN A 97 -0.97 -10.24 12.07
C GLN A 97 -1.40 -10.42 10.61
N GLU A 98 -1.47 -9.33 9.86
CA GLU A 98 -1.93 -9.35 8.48
C GLU A 98 -0.78 -9.12 7.50
N PRO A 99 -0.53 -10.02 6.56
CA PRO A 99 0.46 -9.80 5.51
C PRO A 99 0.09 -8.61 4.63
N GLY A 100 1.12 -7.87 4.20
CA GLY A 100 0.97 -6.84 3.20
C GLY A 100 0.94 -7.40 1.78
N VAL A 101 0.92 -6.48 0.81
CA VAL A 101 1.01 -6.79 -0.62
C VAL A 101 2.11 -5.93 -1.23
N VAL A 102 3.08 -6.57 -1.89
CA VAL A 102 4.20 -5.90 -2.54
C VAL A 102 4.37 -6.36 -3.99
N LEU A 103 4.99 -5.52 -4.81
CA LEU A 103 5.42 -5.85 -6.17
C LEU A 103 6.83 -6.43 -6.17
N PRO A 104 7.26 -7.10 -7.26
CA PRO A 104 8.60 -7.69 -7.36
C PRO A 104 9.75 -6.68 -7.29
N ASP A 105 9.47 -5.40 -7.52
CA ASP A 105 10.43 -4.30 -7.38
C ASP A 105 10.60 -3.81 -5.94
N GLY A 106 9.73 -4.23 -5.02
CA GLY A 106 9.71 -3.81 -3.61
C GLY A 106 8.68 -2.73 -3.28
N ARG A 107 7.86 -2.31 -4.24
CA ARG A 107 6.80 -1.33 -4.05
C ARG A 107 5.68 -1.92 -3.18
N VAL A 108 5.32 -1.21 -2.11
CA VAL A 108 4.27 -1.65 -1.18
C VAL A 108 2.91 -1.11 -1.60
N ILE A 109 2.05 -2.00 -2.07
CA ILE A 109 0.68 -1.66 -2.52
C ILE A 109 -0.26 -1.61 -1.33
N ASP A 110 -0.18 -2.58 -0.41
CA ASP A 110 -0.97 -2.61 0.82
C ASP A 110 -0.11 -2.89 2.04
N GLY A 111 -0.49 -2.26 3.17
CA GLY A 111 0.19 -2.39 4.45
C GLY A 111 1.16 -1.25 4.75
N ASN A 112 1.06 -0.11 4.06
CA ASN A 112 1.95 1.03 4.25
C ASN A 112 2.05 1.50 5.71
N ARG A 113 0.94 1.56 6.48
CA ARG A 113 0.98 1.86 7.92
C ARG A 113 1.77 0.83 8.73
N ARG A 114 1.61 -0.47 8.41
CA ARG A 114 2.34 -1.54 9.09
C ARG A 114 3.83 -1.47 8.78
N LEU A 115 4.19 -1.18 7.52
CA LEU A 115 5.58 -0.94 7.13
C LEU A 115 6.18 0.24 7.90
N THR A 116 5.46 1.37 7.98
CA THR A 116 5.86 2.55 8.74
C THR A 116 6.08 2.20 10.22
N ALA A 117 5.14 1.50 10.84
CA ALA A 117 5.25 1.08 12.24
C ALA A 117 6.47 0.16 12.47
N LEU A 118 6.71 -0.82 11.59
CA LEU A 118 7.87 -1.70 11.67
C LEU A 118 9.20 -0.94 11.53
N ARG A 119 9.28 0.04 10.61
CA ARG A 119 10.47 0.91 10.47
C ARG A 119 10.71 1.76 11.72
N MET A 120 9.64 2.33 12.30
CA MET A 120 9.75 3.07 13.56
C MET A 120 10.26 2.18 14.69
N ILE A 121 9.67 0.99 14.86
CA ILE A 121 10.09 0.03 15.91
C ILE A 121 11.54 -0.41 15.69
N ALA A 122 11.92 -0.73 14.45
CA ALA A 122 13.28 -1.13 14.12
C ALA A 122 14.31 -0.07 14.50
N ARG A 123 14.02 1.22 14.21
CA ARG A 123 14.91 2.34 14.57
C ARG A 123 14.94 2.61 16.06
N GLU A 124 13.82 2.59 16.74
CA GLU A 124 13.73 2.89 18.17
C GLU A 124 14.41 1.83 19.04
N ASN A 125 14.25 0.56 18.66
CA ASN A 125 14.77 -0.55 19.42
C ASN A 125 16.15 -1.05 18.91
N ASN A 126 16.63 -0.49 17.79
CA ASN A 126 17.82 -0.99 17.07
C ASN A 126 17.73 -2.50 16.77
N GLU A 127 16.58 -2.94 16.27
CA GLU A 127 16.26 -4.33 15.96
C GLU A 127 16.10 -4.55 14.45
N ASP A 128 16.53 -5.72 13.98
CA ASP A 128 16.17 -6.19 12.63
C ASP A 128 14.71 -6.61 12.62
N ARG A 129 13.90 -5.91 11.85
CA ARG A 129 12.48 -6.21 11.64
C ARG A 129 12.23 -6.51 10.18
N ARG A 130 11.27 -7.39 9.93
CA ARG A 130 10.88 -7.79 8.58
C ARG A 130 9.39 -7.53 8.36
N PHE A 131 9.03 -7.28 7.12
CA PHE A 131 7.65 -7.07 6.72
C PHE A 131 7.11 -8.35 6.08
N ASN A 132 6.09 -8.94 6.69
CA ASN A 132 5.41 -10.11 6.13
C ASN A 132 4.48 -9.66 5.01
N ALA A 133 4.72 -10.13 3.80
CA ALA A 133 3.94 -9.76 2.63
C ALA A 133 3.89 -10.86 1.57
N ILE A 134 2.85 -10.82 0.75
CA ILE A 134 2.81 -11.56 -0.50
C ILE A 134 3.48 -10.73 -1.60
N ILE A 135 4.12 -11.41 -2.55
CA ILE A 135 4.74 -10.79 -3.70
C ILE A 135 3.88 -11.08 -4.92
N LEU A 136 3.23 -10.06 -5.44
CA LEU A 136 2.43 -10.21 -6.65
C LEU A 136 3.32 -10.24 -7.89
N PRO A 137 3.13 -11.19 -8.82
CA PRO A 137 3.93 -11.29 -10.03
C PRO A 137 3.49 -10.26 -11.10
N LEU A 138 3.32 -9.00 -10.68
CA LEU A 138 2.96 -7.88 -11.55
C LEU A 138 4.15 -6.95 -11.72
N TYR A 139 4.40 -6.56 -12.96
CA TYR A 139 5.47 -5.63 -13.32
C TYR A 139 4.85 -4.43 -14.00
N VAL A 140 5.16 -3.22 -13.52
CA VAL A 140 4.72 -1.98 -14.17
C VAL A 140 5.58 -1.73 -15.40
N LYS A 141 5.02 -1.97 -16.58
CA LYS A 141 5.66 -1.74 -17.86
C LYS A 141 4.85 -0.82 -18.77
N SER A 142 3.58 -0.60 -18.43
CA SER A 142 2.63 0.14 -19.25
C SER A 142 1.56 0.81 -18.38
N LYS A 143 0.83 1.77 -18.96
CA LYS A 143 -0.36 2.35 -18.32
C LYS A 143 -1.43 1.31 -17.98
N TYR A 144 -1.48 0.22 -18.73
CA TYR A 144 -2.40 -0.88 -18.44
C TYR A 144 -2.04 -1.58 -17.12
N ASP A 145 -0.74 -1.77 -16.85
CA ASP A 145 -0.28 -2.35 -15.60
C ASP A 145 -0.56 -1.40 -14.42
N GLU A 146 -0.37 -0.10 -14.60
CA GLU A 146 -0.72 0.93 -13.61
C GLU A 146 -2.21 0.89 -13.27
N LYS A 147 -3.08 0.75 -14.28
CA LYS A 147 -4.52 0.57 -14.08
C LYS A 147 -4.84 -0.66 -13.23
N ILE A 148 -4.24 -1.81 -13.54
CA ILE A 148 -4.44 -3.05 -12.77
C ILE A 148 -4.01 -2.88 -11.32
N ILE A 149 -2.88 -2.20 -11.08
CA ILE A 149 -2.39 -1.94 -9.72
C ILE A 149 -3.34 -1.01 -8.98
N LYS A 150 -3.86 0.02 -9.65
CA LYS A 150 -4.84 0.93 -9.05
C LYS A 150 -6.15 0.23 -8.72
N GLU A 151 -6.67 -0.60 -9.61
CA GLU A 151 -7.84 -1.43 -9.35
C GLU A 151 -7.62 -2.34 -8.13
N LEU A 152 -6.46 -3.00 -8.05
CA LEU A 152 -6.10 -3.83 -6.92
C LEU A 152 -5.99 -3.03 -5.60
N GLU A 153 -5.38 -1.85 -5.63
CA GLU A 153 -5.30 -0.98 -4.46
C GLU A 153 -6.70 -0.62 -3.95
N LEU A 154 -7.59 -0.23 -4.85
CA LEU A 154 -8.99 0.08 -4.51
C LEU A 154 -9.72 -1.14 -3.93
N ASP A 155 -9.59 -2.32 -4.55
CA ASP A 155 -10.21 -3.55 -4.07
C ASP A 155 -9.71 -3.91 -2.65
N LEU A 156 -8.40 -3.78 -2.40
CA LEU A 156 -7.82 -4.05 -1.09
C LEU A 156 -8.25 -3.05 -0.02
N GLN A 157 -8.48 -1.80 -0.41
CA GLN A 157 -8.91 -0.75 0.50
C GLN A 157 -10.41 -0.82 0.82
N LEU A 158 -11.22 -1.20 -0.16
CA LEU A 158 -12.68 -1.27 -0.04
C LEU A 158 -13.15 -2.62 0.53
N GLY A 159 -12.41 -3.70 0.27
CA GLY A 159 -12.75 -5.06 0.70
C GLY A 159 -12.47 -5.38 2.17
N ARG A 160 -11.86 -4.46 2.94
CA ARG A 160 -11.60 -4.68 4.37
C ARG A 160 -12.68 -4.05 5.23
N GLU A 161 -13.28 -4.85 6.11
CA GLU A 161 -14.32 -4.40 7.06
C GLU A 161 -13.82 -3.35 8.06
N GLU A 162 -12.54 -3.33 8.41
CA GLU A 162 -11.94 -2.32 9.27
C GLU A 162 -11.45 -1.13 8.44
N ARG A 163 -12.36 -0.27 8.07
CA ARG A 163 -12.05 1.00 7.41
C ARG A 163 -11.53 2.00 8.41
N VAL A 164 -10.22 2.13 8.52
CA VAL A 164 -9.70 3.40 9.05
C VAL A 164 -10.06 4.48 8.02
N ASN A 165 -10.93 5.38 8.44
CA ASN A 165 -11.49 6.42 7.59
C ASN A 165 -10.37 7.16 6.84
N TYR A 166 -10.51 7.22 5.52
CA TYR A 166 -9.78 8.16 4.69
C TYR A 166 -10.24 9.56 5.03
N ASP A 167 -9.33 10.52 5.01
CA ASP A 167 -9.75 11.92 4.95
C ASP A 167 -10.59 12.10 3.68
N PRO A 168 -11.80 12.68 3.78
CA PRO A 168 -12.67 12.92 2.63
C PRO A 168 -11.97 13.67 1.50
N ILE A 169 -11.05 14.58 1.82
CA ILE A 169 -10.28 15.36 0.86
C ILE A 169 -9.32 14.45 0.10
N ASP A 170 -8.59 13.57 0.78
CA ASP A 170 -7.68 12.62 0.13
C ASP A 170 -8.43 11.68 -0.81
N ARG A 171 -9.65 11.26 -0.44
CA ARG A 171 -10.50 10.46 -1.31
C ARG A 171 -10.94 11.19 -2.56
N ILE A 172 -11.35 12.45 -2.45
CA ILE A 172 -11.71 13.29 -3.60
C ILE A 172 -10.51 13.47 -4.54
N PHE A 173 -9.34 13.74 -3.98
CA PHE A 173 -8.11 13.86 -4.76
C PHE A 173 -7.72 12.57 -5.44
N ASP A 174 -7.89 11.42 -4.80
CA ASP A 174 -7.60 10.11 -5.39
C ASP A 174 -8.49 9.84 -6.61
N VAL A 175 -9.79 10.13 -6.50
CA VAL A 175 -10.75 10.06 -7.63
C VAL A 175 -10.30 10.97 -8.77
N TYR A 176 -10.06 12.26 -8.46
CA TYR A 176 -9.64 13.25 -9.46
C TYR A 176 -8.33 12.85 -10.17
N ASN A 177 -7.34 12.39 -9.42
CA ASN A 177 -6.08 11.94 -9.99
C ASN A 177 -6.25 10.75 -10.91
N THR A 178 -6.97 9.74 -10.46
CA THR A 178 -7.17 8.49 -11.19
C THR A 178 -7.89 8.73 -12.52
N ILE A 179 -8.88 9.62 -12.53
CA ILE A 179 -9.75 9.86 -13.71
C ILE A 179 -9.18 10.95 -14.61
N GLU A 180 -8.84 12.12 -14.03
CA GLU A 180 -8.53 13.33 -14.82
C GLU A 180 -7.03 13.51 -15.08
N VAL A 181 -6.17 13.20 -14.09
CA VAL A 181 -4.73 13.45 -14.20
C VAL A 181 -4.03 12.28 -14.88
N GLU A 182 -4.15 11.10 -14.28
CA GLU A 182 -3.48 9.88 -14.73
C GLU A 182 -4.23 9.18 -15.87
N LYS A 183 -5.54 9.44 -15.97
CA LYS A 183 -6.44 8.85 -16.97
C LYS A 183 -6.35 7.32 -17.02
N LEU A 184 -6.32 6.71 -15.85
CA LEU A 184 -6.24 5.26 -15.70
C LEU A 184 -7.59 4.58 -15.92
N MET A 185 -8.69 5.25 -15.60
CA MET A 185 -10.04 4.71 -15.76
C MET A 185 -11.08 5.81 -15.97
N THR A 186 -12.22 5.44 -16.49
CA THR A 186 -13.38 6.32 -16.61
C THR A 186 -14.14 6.45 -15.29
N ILE A 187 -15.03 7.46 -15.20
CA ILE A 187 -15.92 7.62 -14.04
C ILE A 187 -16.75 6.36 -13.81
N ASP A 188 -17.32 5.77 -14.86
CA ASP A 188 -18.16 4.58 -14.74
C ASP A 188 -17.38 3.36 -14.25
N GLU A 189 -16.14 3.18 -14.74
CA GLU A 189 -15.25 2.12 -14.27
C GLU A 189 -14.92 2.32 -12.77
N TYR A 190 -14.58 3.54 -12.36
CA TYR A 190 -14.29 3.85 -10.95
C TYR A 190 -15.51 3.60 -10.06
N LEU A 191 -16.69 4.09 -10.45
CA LEU A 191 -17.93 3.87 -9.71
C LEU A 191 -18.29 2.39 -9.60
N SER A 192 -18.05 1.60 -10.65
CA SER A 192 -18.30 0.16 -10.61
C SER A 192 -17.42 -0.58 -9.59
N LEU A 193 -16.21 -0.07 -9.33
CA LEU A 193 -15.32 -0.61 -8.30
C LEU A 193 -15.80 -0.31 -6.89
N ILE A 194 -16.26 0.91 -6.62
CA ILE A 194 -16.70 1.32 -5.29
C ILE A 194 -18.09 0.77 -4.94
N HIS A 195 -18.99 0.57 -5.92
CA HIS A 195 -20.33 0.00 -5.67
C HIS A 195 -20.32 -1.50 -5.36
N ILE A 196 -19.36 -2.25 -5.88
CA ILE A 196 -19.23 -3.69 -5.59
C ILE A 196 -18.88 -3.94 -4.12
N SER A 197 -18.33 -2.98 -3.43
CA SER A 197 -17.94 -3.07 -2.01
C SER A 197 -19.00 -2.57 -1.02
N GLU A 198 -20.10 -1.99 -1.48
CA GLU A 198 -21.22 -1.66 -0.58
C GLU A 198 -22.06 -2.92 -0.32
N PRO A 199 -22.18 -3.36 0.95
CA PRO A 199 -23.16 -4.40 1.28
C PRO A 199 -24.54 -3.87 0.94
N THR A 200 -25.27 -4.60 0.10
CA THR A 200 -26.70 -4.35 -0.13
C THR A 200 -27.39 -4.34 1.22
N ARG A 201 -27.80 -3.17 1.70
CA ARG A 201 -28.67 -3.08 2.87
C ARG A 201 -29.98 -3.77 2.51
N PRO A 202 -30.41 -4.81 3.24
CA PRO A 202 -31.76 -5.32 3.06
C PRO A 202 -32.72 -4.19 3.47
N TYR A 203 -33.72 -3.94 2.62
CA TYR A 203 -34.83 -3.05 2.90
C TYR A 203 -35.66 -3.59 4.06
#